data_e664fb0e76d4f8fcd2aaa911ef2c5efc
#
_entry.id   e664fb0e76d4f8fcd2aaa911ef2c5efc
#
_cell.length_a   1.000
_cell.length_b   1.000
_cell.length_c   1.000
_cell.angle_alpha   90.00
_cell.angle_beta   90.00
_cell.angle_gamma   90.00
#
_symmetry.space_group_name_H-M   'P 1'
#
loop_
_entity.id
_entity.type
_entity.pdbx_description
1 polymer ?
#
loop_
_entity_poly.entity_id
_entity_poly.type
_entity_poly.pdbx_seq_one_letter_code
_entity_poly.pdbx_strand_id
1 'polypeptide(L)'
;MGNGLAGGIMLILVTGPTGKVGRTFIDSVRADPRWKHAKIRALCHNRTLLEDERLSVVKGSIADRAVAEAAMRDVTHVVHLATCKETPEDVVDVAVGGLFWLLEAFRNSKAAQQFMLIGGDAAIGHFFYRHPGPITEATPHMAYPGCYALSKVLEEVMLQQYWVQYCIDGCILRAPWIMEKDDFKHTLSFGDDVFGGPVWKDLVPAADAKRYAASGTVPLLLDADRRPLKRNFVHVTDLVAAMIAALDNPRAKQQLFNICMDEPVDYGAVAQHLQKTRGLASVEIPSGYHSNWMANTKAKDFLGWRPQFDLTKLIDAAYDYKRAADDPRKVWYPG
;
A
#
# COMPACT_ATOMS: atom_id res chain seq x y z
N MET A 1 -7.98 10.97 -28.44
CA MET A 1 -6.97 10.77 -29.50
C MET A 1 -5.64 10.61 -28.76
N GLY A 2 -5.14 9.39 -28.69
CA GLY A 2 -3.91 9.09 -27.97
C GLY A 2 -2.71 9.70 -28.69
N ASN A 3 -1.93 10.48 -28.01
CA ASN A 3 -0.61 10.88 -28.46
C ASN A 3 0.25 9.62 -28.57
N GLY A 4 0.47 9.17 -29.79
CA GLY A 4 1.40 8.09 -30.07
C GLY A 4 2.78 8.44 -29.56
N LEU A 5 3.32 7.60 -28.68
CA LEU A 5 4.69 7.61 -28.23
C LEU A 5 5.63 7.75 -29.44
N ALA A 6 6.47 8.75 -29.45
CA ALA A 6 7.64 8.78 -30.32
C ALA A 6 8.48 7.55 -29.97
N GLY A 7 8.41 6.54 -30.81
CA GLY A 7 9.25 5.35 -31.04
C GLY A 7 10.08 4.69 -29.93
N GLY A 8 9.93 4.99 -28.65
CA GLY A 8 10.72 4.42 -27.53
C GLY A 8 9.97 3.32 -26.79
N ILE A 9 10.69 2.26 -26.40
CA ILE A 9 10.13 1.17 -25.57
C ILE A 9 9.89 1.74 -24.15
N MET A 10 8.67 1.58 -23.62
CA MET A 10 8.38 1.87 -22.21
C MET A 10 9.22 0.94 -21.31
N LEU A 11 10.04 1.51 -20.45
CA LEU A 11 10.80 0.79 -19.43
C LEU A 11 10.36 1.27 -18.05
N ILE A 12 9.72 0.38 -17.29
CA ILE A 12 9.17 0.67 -15.96
C ILE A 12 10.14 0.15 -14.90
N LEU A 13 10.71 1.05 -14.09
CA LEU A 13 11.42 0.67 -12.88
C LEU A 13 10.42 0.43 -11.76
N VAL A 14 10.46 -0.76 -11.15
CA VAL A 14 9.68 -1.11 -9.97
C VAL A 14 10.63 -1.31 -8.80
N THR A 15 10.52 -0.49 -7.76
CA THR A 15 11.20 -0.72 -6.48
C THR A 15 10.29 -1.50 -5.55
N GLY A 16 10.83 -2.33 -4.65
CA GLY A 16 10.02 -3.24 -3.82
C GLY A 16 9.25 -4.30 -4.63
N PRO A 17 9.80 -4.84 -5.73
CA PRO A 17 9.11 -5.70 -6.69
C PRO A 17 8.71 -7.06 -6.11
N THR A 18 9.37 -7.49 -5.03
CA THR A 18 9.14 -8.79 -4.38
C THR A 18 8.05 -8.75 -3.30
N GLY A 19 7.53 -7.55 -2.97
CA GLY A 19 6.41 -7.36 -2.06
C GLY A 19 5.06 -7.68 -2.73
N LYS A 20 3.96 -7.73 -1.93
CA LYS A 20 2.62 -8.05 -2.43
C LYS A 20 2.17 -7.10 -3.56
N VAL A 21 2.35 -5.79 -3.39
CA VAL A 21 1.94 -4.79 -4.39
C VAL A 21 2.81 -4.89 -5.63
N GLY A 22 4.14 -4.98 -5.46
CA GLY A 22 5.08 -5.05 -6.57
C GLY A 22 4.86 -6.25 -7.47
N ARG A 23 4.67 -7.45 -6.89
CA ARG A 23 4.36 -8.66 -7.66
C ARG A 23 3.04 -8.54 -8.41
N THR A 24 1.97 -8.15 -7.70
CA THR A 24 0.65 -7.99 -8.34
C THR A 24 0.68 -6.95 -9.45
N PHE A 25 1.43 -5.84 -9.27
CA PHE A 25 1.60 -4.82 -10.33
C PHE A 25 2.35 -5.38 -11.54
N ILE A 26 3.48 -6.06 -11.32
CA ILE A 26 4.26 -6.68 -12.41
C ILE A 26 3.40 -7.67 -13.20
N ASP A 27 2.69 -8.56 -12.52
CA ASP A 27 1.83 -9.56 -13.15
C ASP A 27 0.69 -8.88 -13.93
N SER A 28 0.09 -7.82 -13.38
CA SER A 28 -0.98 -7.08 -14.04
C SER A 28 -0.49 -6.34 -15.29
N VAL A 29 0.67 -5.69 -15.26
CA VAL A 29 1.28 -5.05 -16.45
C VAL A 29 1.59 -6.08 -17.53
N ARG A 30 2.08 -7.26 -17.13
CA ARG A 30 2.42 -8.33 -18.08
C ARG A 30 1.19 -8.94 -18.73
N ALA A 31 0.08 -9.03 -18.02
CA ALA A 31 -1.19 -9.59 -18.49
C ALA A 31 -2.02 -8.60 -19.34
N ASP A 32 -1.81 -7.29 -19.17
CA ASP A 32 -2.61 -6.26 -19.85
C ASP A 32 -2.10 -6.02 -21.28
N PRO A 33 -2.93 -6.24 -22.32
CA PRO A 33 -2.54 -6.05 -23.72
C PRO A 33 -2.06 -4.63 -24.06
N ARG A 34 -2.49 -3.61 -23.32
CA ARG A 34 -2.04 -2.22 -23.49
C ARG A 34 -0.53 -2.09 -23.28
N TRP A 35 0.02 -2.88 -22.38
CA TRP A 35 1.42 -2.85 -21.96
C TRP A 35 2.25 -4.02 -22.52
N LYS A 36 1.79 -4.71 -23.56
CA LYS A 36 2.47 -5.88 -24.11
C LYS A 36 3.93 -5.64 -24.54
N HIS A 37 4.29 -4.41 -24.89
CA HIS A 37 5.64 -4.01 -25.27
C HIS A 37 6.42 -3.35 -24.12
N ALA A 38 5.81 -3.11 -22.99
CA ALA A 38 6.50 -2.56 -21.83
C ALA A 38 7.49 -3.59 -21.26
N LYS A 39 8.69 -3.09 -20.94
CA LYS A 39 9.70 -3.81 -20.19
C LYS A 39 9.71 -3.36 -18.75
N ILE A 40 10.09 -4.24 -17.86
CA ILE A 40 10.15 -3.99 -16.42
C ILE A 40 11.59 -4.16 -15.96
N ARG A 41 12.07 -3.21 -15.17
CA ARG A 41 13.29 -3.34 -14.39
C ARG A 41 12.93 -3.43 -12.92
N ALA A 42 13.29 -4.52 -12.26
CA ALA A 42 13.02 -4.77 -10.85
C ALA A 42 14.26 -4.41 -10.03
N LEU A 43 14.15 -3.41 -9.12
CA LEU A 43 15.20 -3.14 -8.15
C LEU A 43 14.98 -4.04 -6.92
N CYS A 44 15.82 -5.06 -6.80
CA CYS A 44 15.75 -6.09 -5.77
C CYS A 44 16.85 -5.91 -4.74
N HIS A 45 16.52 -6.03 -3.45
CA HIS A 45 17.50 -6.00 -2.36
C HIS A 45 17.77 -7.41 -1.82
N ASN A 46 17.05 -7.87 -0.80
CA ASN A 46 17.27 -9.15 -0.14
C ASN A 46 16.70 -10.35 -0.93
N ARG A 47 15.67 -10.13 -1.71
CA ARG A 47 15.01 -11.13 -2.55
C ARG A 47 15.13 -10.74 -4.01
N THR A 48 15.07 -11.71 -4.92
CA THR A 48 15.16 -11.47 -6.36
C THR A 48 13.95 -12.06 -7.09
N LEU A 49 13.79 -11.68 -8.34
CA LEU A 49 12.84 -12.26 -9.30
C LEU A 49 13.62 -12.99 -10.39
N LEU A 50 12.97 -13.90 -11.09
CA LEU A 50 13.53 -14.54 -12.26
C LEU A 50 13.45 -13.56 -13.44
N GLU A 51 14.57 -13.39 -14.14
CA GLU A 51 14.64 -12.57 -15.35
C GLU A 51 14.07 -13.29 -16.56
N ASP A 52 13.54 -12.51 -17.47
CA ASP A 52 13.11 -12.99 -18.79
C ASP A 52 13.21 -11.84 -19.83
N GLU A 53 12.67 -12.02 -21.04
CA GLU A 53 12.73 -11.03 -22.13
C GLU A 53 12.08 -9.70 -21.80
N ARG A 54 11.13 -9.66 -20.85
CA ARG A 54 10.39 -8.46 -20.42
C ARG A 54 10.75 -7.99 -19.01
N LEU A 55 11.51 -8.77 -18.24
CA LEU A 55 11.86 -8.44 -16.86
C LEU A 55 13.38 -8.60 -16.63
N SER A 56 14.03 -7.50 -16.30
CA SER A 56 15.44 -7.46 -15.87
C SER A 56 15.55 -7.09 -14.38
N VAL A 57 16.63 -7.50 -13.74
CA VAL A 57 16.87 -7.25 -12.31
C VAL A 57 18.12 -6.39 -12.11
N VAL A 58 17.99 -5.36 -11.29
CA VAL A 58 19.12 -4.66 -10.65
C VAL A 58 19.12 -5.07 -9.18
N LYS A 59 20.24 -5.58 -8.69
CA LYS A 59 20.38 -6.03 -7.30
C LYS A 59 21.19 -5.04 -6.48
N GLY A 60 20.64 -4.60 -5.35
CA GLY A 60 21.30 -3.70 -4.41
C GLY A 60 20.30 -2.94 -3.55
N SER A 61 20.82 -2.20 -2.57
CA SER A 61 20.02 -1.33 -1.72
C SER A 61 19.68 -0.03 -2.45
N ILE A 62 18.43 0.42 -2.33
CA ILE A 62 18.00 1.73 -2.84
C ILE A 62 18.71 2.90 -2.10
N ALA A 63 19.19 2.67 -0.89
CA ALA A 63 19.97 3.63 -0.11
C ALA A 63 21.34 3.92 -0.75
N ASP A 64 21.86 3.01 -1.60
CA ASP A 64 23.08 3.23 -2.36
C ASP A 64 22.79 4.05 -3.61
N ARG A 65 23.37 5.24 -3.66
CA ARG A 65 23.23 6.17 -4.79
C ARG A 65 23.60 5.52 -6.12
N ALA A 66 24.70 4.77 -6.19
CA ALA A 66 25.16 4.16 -7.42
C ALA A 66 24.17 3.10 -7.94
N VAL A 67 23.53 2.37 -7.01
CA VAL A 67 22.47 1.39 -7.33
C VAL A 67 21.24 2.13 -7.87
N ALA A 68 20.80 3.21 -7.23
CA ALA A 68 19.66 4.00 -7.68
C ALA A 68 19.91 4.58 -9.09
N GLU A 69 21.09 5.16 -9.34
CA GLU A 69 21.49 5.69 -10.65
C GLU A 69 21.55 4.58 -11.72
N ALA A 70 22.10 3.40 -11.38
CA ALA A 70 22.14 2.27 -12.30
C ALA A 70 20.74 1.73 -12.62
N ALA A 71 19.87 1.68 -11.62
CA ALA A 71 18.47 1.26 -11.81
C ALA A 71 17.70 2.21 -12.73
N MET A 72 18.02 3.51 -12.73
CA MET A 72 17.34 4.55 -13.50
C MET A 72 17.80 4.68 -14.96
N ARG A 73 18.84 3.96 -15.43
CA ARG A 73 19.33 4.08 -16.82
C ARG A 73 18.23 3.74 -17.82
N ASP A 74 17.93 4.68 -18.73
CA ASP A 74 16.92 4.55 -19.79
C ASP A 74 15.48 4.30 -19.31
N VAL A 75 15.23 4.44 -18.01
CA VAL A 75 13.91 4.28 -17.42
C VAL A 75 13.00 5.42 -17.87
N THR A 76 11.79 5.05 -18.29
CA THR A 76 10.75 6.01 -18.67
C THR A 76 9.75 6.24 -17.54
N HIS A 77 9.41 5.19 -16.80
CA HIS A 77 8.41 5.24 -15.72
C HIS A 77 8.98 4.62 -14.44
N VAL A 78 8.72 5.24 -13.32
CA VAL A 78 9.08 4.71 -11.99
C VAL A 78 7.82 4.39 -11.21
N VAL A 79 7.77 3.20 -10.63
CA VAL A 79 6.79 2.78 -9.63
C VAL A 79 7.53 2.50 -8.33
N HIS A 80 7.44 3.45 -7.41
CA HIS A 80 8.19 3.41 -6.16
C HIS A 80 7.35 2.81 -5.05
N LEU A 81 7.73 1.60 -4.61
CA LEU A 81 7.08 0.80 -3.57
C LEU A 81 8.03 0.42 -2.43
N ALA A 82 9.36 0.61 -2.64
CA ALA A 82 10.33 0.29 -1.60
C ALA A 82 10.11 1.18 -0.38
N THR A 83 10.07 0.58 0.78
CA THR A 83 9.88 1.28 2.05
C THR A 83 10.54 0.50 3.17
N CYS A 84 10.90 1.19 4.24
CA CYS A 84 11.31 0.62 5.50
C CYS A 84 10.16 0.70 6.51
N LYS A 85 10.07 -0.24 7.43
CA LYS A 85 9.06 -0.22 8.51
C LYS A 85 9.61 0.52 9.74
N GLU A 86 9.16 0.17 10.93
CA GLU A 86 9.59 0.78 12.19
C GLU A 86 11.03 0.35 12.56
N THR A 87 12.00 0.71 11.71
CA THR A 87 13.43 0.43 11.86
C THR A 87 14.18 1.76 11.80
N PRO A 88 14.34 2.47 12.94
CA PRO A 88 14.94 3.81 12.98
C PRO A 88 16.33 3.89 12.33
N GLU A 89 17.11 2.79 12.40
CA GLU A 89 18.46 2.70 11.86
C GLU A 89 18.48 2.79 10.34
N ASP A 90 17.45 2.27 9.66
CA ASP A 90 17.42 2.13 8.21
C ASP A 90 16.44 3.09 7.52
N VAL A 91 15.41 3.57 8.25
CA VAL A 91 14.27 4.25 7.62
C VAL A 91 14.66 5.50 6.86
N VAL A 92 15.61 6.27 7.38
CA VAL A 92 16.05 7.51 6.72
C VAL A 92 16.83 7.19 5.45
N ASP A 93 17.75 6.24 5.51
CA ASP A 93 18.58 5.89 4.37
C ASP A 93 17.76 5.21 3.26
N VAL A 94 16.84 4.31 3.64
CA VAL A 94 16.04 3.54 2.67
C VAL A 94 14.86 4.35 2.13
N ALA A 95 14.00 4.89 3.00
CA ALA A 95 12.77 5.54 2.56
C ALA A 95 13.00 6.98 2.08
N VAL A 96 13.82 7.74 2.78
CA VAL A 96 14.06 9.16 2.44
C VAL A 96 15.24 9.30 1.48
N GLY A 97 16.40 8.77 1.83
CA GLY A 97 17.62 8.84 1.03
C GLY A 97 17.47 8.10 -0.31
N GLY A 98 16.89 6.89 -0.28
CA GLY A 98 16.64 6.10 -1.48
C GLY A 98 15.68 6.78 -2.45
N LEU A 99 14.59 7.35 -1.95
CA LEU A 99 13.68 8.16 -2.78
C LEU A 99 14.38 9.39 -3.36
N PHE A 100 15.19 10.08 -2.55
CA PHE A 100 15.93 11.24 -3.00
C PHE A 100 16.88 10.91 -4.18
N TRP A 101 17.64 9.83 -4.07
CA TRP A 101 18.55 9.42 -5.17
C TRP A 101 17.79 9.03 -6.44
N LEU A 102 16.63 8.40 -6.32
CA LEU A 102 15.79 8.10 -7.49
C LEU A 102 15.23 9.37 -8.13
N LEU A 103 14.75 10.33 -7.32
CA LEU A 103 14.23 11.60 -7.84
C LEU A 103 15.33 12.44 -8.50
N GLU A 104 16.54 12.45 -7.93
CA GLU A 104 17.70 13.10 -8.55
C GLU A 104 18.07 12.46 -9.91
N ALA A 105 18.10 11.13 -9.96
CA ALA A 105 18.36 10.43 -11.21
C ALA A 105 17.22 10.64 -12.22
N PHE A 106 15.95 10.65 -11.76
CA PHE A 106 14.77 10.88 -12.60
C PHE A 106 14.80 12.27 -13.25
N ARG A 107 14.96 13.34 -12.46
CA ARG A 107 14.95 14.72 -12.99
C ARG A 107 16.09 15.01 -13.97
N ASN A 108 17.20 14.29 -13.87
CA ASN A 108 18.35 14.43 -14.75
C ASN A 108 18.29 13.51 -15.99
N SER A 109 17.30 12.62 -16.07
CA SER A 109 17.13 11.68 -17.20
C SER A 109 16.27 12.32 -18.30
N LYS A 110 16.77 12.23 -19.55
CA LYS A 110 15.99 12.66 -20.72
C LYS A 110 14.90 11.66 -21.14
N ALA A 111 14.99 10.42 -20.68
CA ALA A 111 14.02 9.38 -20.98
C ALA A 111 12.84 9.37 -20.00
N ALA A 112 13.01 9.89 -18.78
CA ALA A 112 12.04 9.83 -17.71
C ALA A 112 10.77 10.64 -18.03
N GLN A 113 9.62 10.00 -17.84
CA GLN A 113 8.30 10.54 -18.20
C GLN A 113 7.37 10.63 -16.99
N GLN A 114 7.27 9.58 -16.14
CA GLN A 114 6.36 9.58 -14.99
C GLN A 114 6.99 8.93 -13.76
N PHE A 115 6.81 9.54 -12.59
CA PHE A 115 7.19 9.00 -11.28
C PHE A 115 5.94 8.73 -10.43
N MET A 116 5.61 7.48 -10.18
CA MET A 116 4.50 7.07 -9.33
C MET A 116 5.03 6.64 -7.96
N LEU A 117 4.58 7.32 -6.91
CA LEU A 117 4.87 7.00 -5.50
C LEU A 117 3.65 6.33 -4.86
N ILE A 118 3.86 5.20 -4.19
CA ILE A 118 2.83 4.63 -3.33
C ILE A 118 3.03 5.12 -1.90
N GLY A 119 2.23 6.12 -1.55
CA GLY A 119 2.13 6.71 -0.21
C GLY A 119 1.29 5.84 0.74
N GLY A 120 1.09 6.33 1.95
CA GLY A 120 0.30 5.63 2.97
C GLY A 120 -0.52 6.57 3.85
N ASP A 121 -1.65 6.08 4.36
CA ASP A 121 -2.50 6.81 5.32
C ASP A 121 -1.79 7.08 6.66
N ALA A 122 -0.62 6.48 6.88
CA ALA A 122 0.29 6.81 7.97
C ALA A 122 0.70 8.29 7.97
N ALA A 123 0.82 8.91 6.77
CA ALA A 123 1.16 10.31 6.62
C ALA A 123 0.09 11.28 7.16
N ILE A 124 -1.12 10.81 7.35
CA ILE A 124 -2.27 11.60 7.83
C ILE A 124 -2.81 11.10 9.17
N GLY A 125 -2.02 10.32 9.91
CA GLY A 125 -2.32 9.89 11.27
C GLY A 125 -3.23 8.69 11.41
N HIS A 126 -3.71 8.11 10.30
CA HIS A 126 -4.50 6.88 10.31
C HIS A 126 -5.65 6.97 11.35
N PHE A 127 -5.87 5.98 12.21
CA PHE A 127 -6.88 5.99 13.28
C PHE A 127 -6.36 6.52 14.63
N PHE A 128 -5.12 7.00 14.68
CA PHE A 128 -4.53 7.55 15.92
C PHE A 128 -5.11 8.92 16.29
N TYR A 129 -5.61 9.66 15.31
CA TYR A 129 -6.14 10.99 15.53
C TYR A 129 -7.58 11.15 15.06
N ARG A 130 -8.32 12.03 15.71
CA ARG A 130 -9.67 12.39 15.31
C ARG A 130 -9.65 13.28 14.06
N HIS A 131 -10.42 12.90 13.06
CA HIS A 131 -10.64 13.74 11.88
C HIS A 131 -12.05 14.33 11.92
N PRO A 132 -12.24 15.63 11.66
CA PRO A 132 -13.55 16.28 11.75
C PRO A 132 -14.51 15.89 10.62
N GLY A 133 -14.00 15.25 9.57
CA GLY A 133 -14.77 14.82 8.40
C GLY A 133 -14.00 13.77 7.60
N PRO A 134 -14.42 13.50 6.35
CA PRO A 134 -13.70 12.60 5.48
C PRO A 134 -12.26 13.06 5.26
N ILE A 135 -11.33 12.11 5.28
CA ILE A 135 -9.95 12.37 4.93
C ILE A 135 -9.86 12.52 3.42
N THR A 136 -9.54 13.72 2.96
CA THR A 136 -9.32 14.04 1.55
C THR A 136 -7.83 14.18 1.23
N GLU A 137 -7.51 14.38 -0.02
CA GLU A 137 -6.14 14.64 -0.46
C GLU A 137 -5.57 15.97 0.08
N ALA A 138 -6.47 16.91 0.45
CA ALA A 138 -6.11 18.18 1.08
C ALA A 138 -5.92 18.09 2.60
N THR A 139 -6.20 16.95 3.22
CA THR A 139 -5.98 16.77 4.67
C THR A 139 -4.50 16.94 4.99
N PRO A 140 -4.15 17.82 5.95
CA PRO A 140 -2.76 18.07 6.32
C PRO A 140 -2.03 16.82 6.79
N HIS A 141 -0.73 16.77 6.56
CA HIS A 141 0.12 15.72 7.11
C HIS A 141 0.10 15.75 8.64
N MET A 142 -0.07 14.59 9.24
CA MET A 142 -0.11 14.40 10.69
C MET A 142 0.29 12.95 11.00
N ALA A 143 1.60 12.68 10.95
CA ALA A 143 2.10 11.32 11.21
C ALA A 143 1.73 10.85 12.62
N TYR A 144 1.31 9.60 12.76
CA TYR A 144 1.23 8.97 14.08
C TYR A 144 2.65 8.73 14.65
N PRO A 145 2.80 8.49 15.97
CA PRO A 145 4.12 8.21 16.56
C PRO A 145 4.78 6.98 15.96
N GLY A 146 5.90 7.17 15.27
CA GLY A 146 6.67 6.13 14.62
C GLY A 146 7.50 6.67 13.46
N CYS A 147 8.65 6.06 13.21
CA CYS A 147 9.56 6.49 12.13
C CYS A 147 9.01 6.16 10.74
N TYR A 148 8.24 5.07 10.62
CA TYR A 148 7.54 4.74 9.38
C TYR A 148 6.53 5.82 8.97
N ALA A 149 5.70 6.28 9.91
CA ALA A 149 4.70 7.31 9.61
C ALA A 149 5.37 8.63 9.22
N LEU A 150 6.45 9.01 9.91
CA LEU A 150 7.26 10.17 9.55
C LEU A 150 7.83 10.03 8.13
N SER A 151 8.39 8.86 7.78
CA SER A 151 8.94 8.65 6.43
C SER A 151 7.87 8.82 5.35
N LYS A 152 6.63 8.37 5.58
CA LYS A 152 5.52 8.56 4.64
C LYS A 152 5.15 10.03 4.42
N VAL A 153 5.27 10.87 5.44
CA VAL A 153 5.15 12.33 5.27
C VAL A 153 6.28 12.88 4.40
N LEU A 154 7.52 12.50 4.73
CA LEU A 154 8.70 13.01 4.01
C LEU A 154 8.71 12.58 2.53
N GLU A 155 8.30 11.34 2.23
CA GLU A 155 8.18 10.84 0.86
C GLU A 155 7.18 11.67 0.04
N GLU A 156 5.97 11.93 0.57
CA GLU A 156 4.96 12.73 -0.13
C GLU A 156 5.42 14.18 -0.34
N VAL A 157 5.95 14.81 0.71
CA VAL A 157 6.45 16.19 0.65
C VAL A 157 7.60 16.30 -0.35
N MET A 158 8.53 15.34 -0.35
CA MET A 158 9.68 15.34 -1.26
C MET A 158 9.21 15.29 -2.72
N LEU A 159 8.34 14.36 -3.09
CA LEU A 159 7.84 14.29 -4.47
C LEU A 159 7.07 15.56 -4.87
N GLN A 160 6.24 16.09 -3.97
CA GLN A 160 5.51 17.35 -4.22
C GLN A 160 6.47 18.53 -4.45
N GLN A 161 7.58 18.61 -3.70
CA GLN A 161 8.60 19.65 -3.93
C GLN A 161 9.31 19.48 -5.27
N TYR A 162 9.55 18.26 -5.74
CA TYR A 162 10.09 18.03 -7.07
C TYR A 162 9.10 18.43 -8.18
N TRP A 163 7.77 18.32 -7.96
CA TRP A 163 6.80 18.89 -8.89
C TRP A 163 6.95 20.41 -9.00
N VAL A 164 7.10 21.09 -7.85
CA VAL A 164 7.22 22.56 -7.80
C VAL A 164 8.53 23.05 -8.38
N GLN A 165 9.65 22.41 -7.99
CA GLN A 165 10.99 22.89 -8.34
C GLN A 165 11.40 22.55 -9.78
N TYR A 166 11.01 21.36 -10.26
CA TYR A 166 11.52 20.80 -11.52
C TYR A 166 10.43 20.46 -12.53
N CYS A 167 9.17 20.72 -12.21
CA CYS A 167 8.01 20.42 -13.06
C CYS A 167 7.96 18.97 -13.56
N ILE A 168 8.53 18.02 -12.82
CA ILE A 168 8.50 16.61 -13.20
C ILE A 168 7.06 16.10 -13.24
N ASP A 169 6.79 15.11 -14.09
CA ASP A 169 5.54 14.40 -14.09
C ASP A 169 5.58 13.28 -13.03
N GLY A 170 4.53 13.17 -12.25
CA GLY A 170 4.41 12.15 -11.25
C GLY A 170 3.08 12.21 -10.49
N CYS A 171 2.77 11.15 -9.76
CA CYS A 171 1.59 11.09 -8.91
C CYS A 171 1.87 10.34 -7.61
N ILE A 172 1.02 10.58 -6.63
CA ILE A 172 1.02 9.86 -5.35
C ILE A 172 -0.30 9.11 -5.22
N LEU A 173 -0.22 7.81 -4.95
CA LEU A 173 -1.37 6.98 -4.61
C LEU A 173 -1.27 6.63 -3.12
N ARG A 174 -2.03 7.34 -2.28
CA ARG A 174 -2.06 7.13 -0.84
C ARG A 174 -2.98 5.96 -0.52
N ALA A 175 -2.42 4.84 -0.09
CA ALA A 175 -3.15 3.64 0.25
C ALA A 175 -3.25 3.46 1.77
N PRO A 176 -4.41 3.05 2.32
CA PRO A 176 -4.53 2.57 3.67
C PRO A 176 -3.97 1.15 3.79
N TRP A 177 -4.41 0.38 4.78
CA TRP A 177 -3.93 -0.97 4.99
C TRP A 177 -4.28 -1.90 3.83
N ILE A 178 -3.25 -2.43 3.15
CA ILE A 178 -3.39 -3.23 1.93
C ILE A 178 -3.55 -4.70 2.29
N MET A 179 -4.66 -5.31 1.84
CA MET A 179 -5.02 -6.71 2.07
C MET A 179 -4.86 -7.55 0.81
N GLU A 180 -4.39 -8.79 0.99
CA GLU A 180 -4.41 -9.84 -0.03
C GLU A 180 -4.71 -11.19 0.62
N LYS A 181 -5.20 -12.14 -0.16
CA LYS A 181 -5.36 -13.53 0.29
C LYS A 181 -6.15 -13.61 1.62
N ASP A 182 -5.58 -14.24 2.65
CA ASP A 182 -6.16 -14.38 3.99
C ASP A 182 -5.69 -13.31 4.99
N ASP A 183 -5.04 -12.24 4.53
CA ASP A 183 -4.52 -11.19 5.41
C ASP A 183 -5.61 -10.65 6.34
N PHE A 184 -6.79 -10.32 5.81
CA PHE A 184 -7.86 -9.74 6.63
C PHE A 184 -8.33 -10.68 7.74
N LYS A 185 -8.43 -11.99 7.47
CA LYS A 185 -8.72 -12.99 8.50
C LYS A 185 -7.71 -12.94 9.65
N HIS A 186 -6.44 -12.82 9.30
CA HIS A 186 -5.36 -12.78 10.28
C HIS A 186 -5.19 -11.43 10.98
N THR A 187 -5.75 -10.34 10.42
CA THR A 187 -5.87 -9.08 11.18
C THR A 187 -6.78 -9.21 12.40
N LEU A 188 -7.60 -10.24 12.46
CA LEU A 188 -8.56 -10.51 13.53
C LEU A 188 -8.11 -11.66 14.45
N SER A 189 -6.87 -12.14 14.34
CA SER A 189 -6.36 -13.27 15.11
C SER A 189 -5.82 -12.85 16.48
N PHE A 190 -6.20 -13.60 17.53
CA PHE A 190 -5.58 -13.52 18.85
C PHE A 190 -4.30 -14.38 18.97
N GLY A 191 -3.94 -15.12 17.92
CA GLY A 191 -2.75 -15.96 17.88
C GLY A 191 -1.47 -15.20 17.49
N ASP A 192 -0.38 -15.97 17.39
CA ASP A 192 0.93 -15.44 16.95
C ASP A 192 0.98 -15.15 15.45
N ASP A 193 -0.03 -15.56 14.71
CA ASP A 193 -0.23 -15.35 13.28
C ASP A 193 -0.97 -14.05 12.95
N VAL A 194 -1.19 -13.18 13.92
CA VAL A 194 -1.82 -11.87 13.70
C VAL A 194 -1.06 -11.05 12.66
N PHE A 195 -1.80 -10.44 11.74
CA PHE A 195 -1.23 -9.60 10.68
C PHE A 195 -1.40 -8.11 11.00
N GLY A 196 -0.30 -7.44 11.26
CA GLY A 196 -0.28 -6.01 11.62
C GLY A 196 -0.75 -5.76 13.06
N GLY A 197 -1.25 -4.58 13.33
CA GLY A 197 -1.67 -4.16 14.66
C GLY A 197 -3.15 -3.75 14.73
N PRO A 198 -3.76 -3.69 15.91
CA PRO A 198 -3.18 -4.04 17.22
C PRO A 198 -2.85 -5.52 17.38
N VAL A 199 -1.90 -5.84 18.23
CA VAL A 199 -1.65 -7.22 18.66
C VAL A 199 -2.69 -7.55 19.73
N TRP A 200 -3.76 -8.19 19.34
CA TRP A 200 -4.96 -8.39 20.17
C TRP A 200 -4.70 -9.12 21.49
N LYS A 201 -3.79 -10.10 21.46
CA LYS A 201 -3.43 -10.86 22.67
C LYS A 201 -2.84 -9.98 23.78
N ASP A 202 -2.26 -8.83 23.44
CA ASP A 202 -1.66 -7.91 24.40
C ASP A 202 -2.68 -6.94 25.01
N LEU A 203 -3.91 -6.91 24.46
CA LEU A 203 -5.01 -6.05 24.92
C LEU A 203 -6.00 -6.76 25.85
N VAL A 204 -5.78 -8.04 26.12
CA VAL A 204 -6.64 -8.87 26.98
C VAL A 204 -5.80 -9.74 27.91
N PRO A 205 -6.36 -10.27 29.03
CA PRO A 205 -5.64 -11.22 29.87
C PRO A 205 -5.15 -12.44 29.09
N ALA A 206 -3.96 -12.93 29.39
CA ALA A 206 -3.30 -14.02 28.64
C ALA A 206 -4.15 -15.30 28.55
N ALA A 207 -4.93 -15.63 29.61
CA ALA A 207 -5.85 -16.77 29.61
C ALA A 207 -6.98 -16.58 28.59
N ASP A 208 -7.50 -15.35 28.48
CA ASP A 208 -8.56 -15.00 27.52
C ASP A 208 -8.01 -15.01 26.09
N ALA A 209 -6.81 -14.48 25.86
CA ALA A 209 -6.16 -14.52 24.55
C ALA A 209 -6.04 -15.95 24.02
N LYS A 210 -5.57 -16.90 24.86
CA LYS A 210 -5.49 -18.33 24.50
C LYS A 210 -6.87 -18.92 24.18
N ARG A 211 -7.87 -18.60 25.00
CA ARG A 211 -9.25 -19.07 24.78
C ARG A 211 -9.81 -18.52 23.46
N TYR A 212 -9.64 -17.22 23.18
CA TYR A 212 -10.12 -16.59 21.95
C TYR A 212 -9.41 -17.14 20.71
N ALA A 213 -8.09 -17.31 20.78
CA ALA A 213 -7.34 -17.95 19.70
C ALA A 213 -7.83 -19.37 19.39
N ALA A 214 -8.09 -20.20 20.44
CA ALA A 214 -8.57 -21.56 20.29
C ALA A 214 -10.00 -21.66 19.75
N SER A 215 -10.88 -20.72 20.10
CA SER A 215 -12.28 -20.69 19.65
C SER A 215 -12.50 -19.94 18.34
N GLY A 216 -11.46 -19.27 17.79
CA GLY A 216 -11.63 -18.38 16.65
C GLY A 216 -12.47 -17.14 16.94
N THR A 217 -12.59 -16.74 18.22
CA THR A 217 -13.26 -15.48 18.59
C THR A 217 -12.54 -14.31 17.95
N VAL A 218 -13.31 -13.36 17.39
CA VAL A 218 -12.75 -12.18 16.70
C VAL A 218 -12.89 -10.91 17.54
N PRO A 219 -11.95 -9.95 17.43
CA PRO A 219 -12.04 -8.70 18.14
C PRO A 219 -13.11 -7.79 17.51
N LEU A 220 -13.97 -7.21 18.34
CA LEU A 220 -14.80 -6.06 18.02
C LEU A 220 -14.14 -4.84 18.66
N LEU A 221 -13.28 -4.18 17.90
CA LEU A 221 -12.57 -3.00 18.40
C LEU A 221 -13.54 -1.82 18.53
N LEU A 222 -13.57 -1.22 19.72
CA LEU A 222 -14.34 -0.01 19.99
C LEU A 222 -13.41 1.21 19.94
N ASP A 223 -13.90 2.30 19.36
CA ASP A 223 -13.22 3.58 19.31
C ASP A 223 -13.26 4.32 20.66
N ALA A 224 -12.64 5.49 20.73
CA ALA A 224 -12.61 6.33 21.92
C ALA A 224 -14.02 6.76 22.42
N ASP A 225 -15.02 6.75 21.53
CA ASP A 225 -16.40 7.06 21.84
C ASP A 225 -17.23 5.79 22.17
N ARG A 226 -16.57 4.64 22.36
CA ARG A 226 -17.19 3.33 22.66
C ARG A 226 -18.14 2.81 21.58
N ARG A 227 -17.92 3.21 20.33
CA ARG A 227 -18.63 2.68 19.16
C ARG A 227 -17.70 1.76 18.37
N PRO A 228 -18.23 0.81 17.58
CA PRO A 228 -17.39 0.01 16.68
C PRO A 228 -16.46 0.90 15.86
N LEU A 229 -15.15 0.61 15.92
CA LEU A 229 -14.15 1.38 15.18
C LEU A 229 -14.37 1.23 13.68
N LYS A 230 -14.20 2.32 12.95
CA LYS A 230 -14.15 2.37 11.49
C LYS A 230 -12.75 2.68 11.01
N ARG A 231 -12.24 1.87 10.08
CA ARG A 231 -10.87 1.93 9.60
C ARG A 231 -10.78 1.68 8.11
N ASN A 232 -9.84 2.34 7.42
CA ASN A 232 -9.71 2.23 5.98
C ASN A 232 -8.86 1.02 5.57
N PHE A 233 -9.27 0.39 4.47
CA PHE A 233 -8.58 -0.72 3.83
C PHE A 233 -8.64 -0.60 2.32
N VAL A 234 -7.76 -1.32 1.64
CA VAL A 234 -7.82 -1.54 0.19
C VAL A 234 -7.36 -2.97 -0.12
N HIS A 235 -8.02 -3.65 -1.04
CA HIS A 235 -7.50 -4.91 -1.56
C HIS A 235 -6.37 -4.64 -2.56
N VAL A 236 -5.35 -5.50 -2.58
CA VAL A 236 -4.16 -5.32 -3.43
C VAL A 236 -4.51 -5.18 -4.91
N THR A 237 -5.51 -5.93 -5.40
CA THR A 237 -5.96 -5.85 -6.79
C THR A 237 -6.60 -4.51 -7.13
N ASP A 238 -7.33 -3.90 -6.18
CA ASP A 238 -7.94 -2.58 -6.37
C ASP A 238 -6.87 -1.48 -6.37
N LEU A 239 -5.88 -1.57 -5.47
CA LEU A 239 -4.74 -0.65 -5.49
C LEU A 239 -3.98 -0.76 -6.82
N VAL A 240 -3.68 -1.98 -7.27
CA VAL A 240 -2.97 -2.18 -8.54
C VAL A 240 -3.79 -1.72 -9.73
N ALA A 241 -5.11 -1.91 -9.72
CA ALA A 241 -5.99 -1.36 -10.75
C ALA A 241 -5.92 0.19 -10.81
N ALA A 242 -5.82 0.87 -9.65
CA ALA A 242 -5.60 2.31 -9.59
C ALA A 242 -4.22 2.70 -10.14
N MET A 243 -3.17 1.92 -9.81
CA MET A 243 -1.82 2.13 -10.35
C MET A 243 -1.79 2.02 -11.88
N ILE A 244 -2.46 1.00 -12.44
CA ILE A 244 -2.59 0.82 -13.90
C ILE A 244 -3.41 1.94 -14.54
N ALA A 245 -4.44 2.45 -13.87
CA ALA A 245 -5.24 3.57 -14.35
C ALA A 245 -4.47 4.91 -14.32
N ALA A 246 -3.50 5.04 -13.40
CA ALA A 246 -2.64 6.23 -13.29
C ALA A 246 -1.38 6.15 -14.19
N LEU A 247 -0.99 4.94 -14.62
CA LEU A 247 0.20 4.73 -15.45
C LEU A 247 0.02 5.38 -16.83
N ASP A 248 0.96 6.27 -17.19
CA ASP A 248 0.94 7.05 -18.44
C ASP A 248 -0.37 7.84 -18.66
N ASN A 249 -1.01 8.24 -17.56
CA ASN A 249 -2.27 8.99 -17.60
C ASN A 249 -2.00 10.48 -17.33
N PRO A 250 -2.23 11.38 -18.31
CA PRO A 250 -1.97 12.81 -18.12
C PRO A 250 -2.85 13.45 -17.03
N ARG A 251 -4.00 12.86 -16.69
CA ARG A 251 -4.84 13.33 -15.60
C ARG A 251 -4.28 13.00 -14.21
N ALA A 252 -3.28 12.09 -14.14
CA ALA A 252 -2.58 11.77 -12.92
C ALA A 252 -1.41 12.73 -12.63
N LYS A 253 -0.99 13.53 -13.61
CA LYS A 253 0.16 14.43 -13.50
C LYS A 253 0.03 15.37 -12.32
N GLN A 254 1.04 15.31 -11.41
CA GLN A 254 1.14 16.14 -10.21
C GLN A 254 -0.10 16.06 -9.31
N GLN A 255 -0.69 14.86 -9.23
CA GLN A 255 -1.85 14.61 -8.39
C GLN A 255 -1.53 13.63 -7.26
N LEU A 256 -2.18 13.86 -6.11
CA LEU A 256 -2.30 12.90 -5.03
C LEU A 256 -3.71 12.33 -5.07
N PHE A 257 -3.84 11.01 -4.87
CA PHE A 257 -5.11 10.29 -4.81
C PHE A 257 -5.18 9.40 -3.58
N ASN A 258 -6.30 9.41 -2.88
CA ASN A 258 -6.62 8.40 -1.89
C ASN A 258 -7.19 7.15 -2.60
N ILE A 259 -6.58 5.99 -2.35
CA ILE A 259 -6.97 4.72 -2.97
C ILE A 259 -7.41 3.75 -1.88
N CYS A 260 -8.72 3.68 -1.64
CA CYS A 260 -9.33 2.87 -0.59
C CYS A 260 -10.68 2.31 -1.04
N MET A 261 -11.24 1.41 -0.26
CA MET A 261 -12.63 0.95 -0.43
C MET A 261 -13.61 2.13 -0.32
N ASP A 262 -14.80 1.99 -0.86
CA ASP A 262 -15.83 3.05 -0.83
C ASP A 262 -16.29 3.37 0.59
N GLU A 263 -16.35 2.34 1.45
CA GLU A 263 -16.72 2.46 2.84
C GLU A 263 -15.57 1.97 3.73
N PRO A 264 -15.34 2.58 4.89
CA PRO A 264 -14.41 2.04 5.87
C PRO A 264 -14.91 0.72 6.41
N VAL A 265 -13.98 -0.14 6.80
CA VAL A 265 -14.31 -1.37 7.53
C VAL A 265 -14.82 -1.01 8.91
N ASP A 266 -16.08 -1.35 9.20
CA ASP A 266 -16.74 -1.22 10.49
C ASP A 266 -16.60 -2.53 11.27
N TYR A 267 -15.87 -2.53 12.40
CA TYR A 267 -15.63 -3.75 13.18
C TYR A 267 -16.90 -4.37 13.75
N GLY A 268 -17.98 -3.58 13.96
CA GLY A 268 -19.30 -4.10 14.33
C GLY A 268 -19.94 -4.89 13.19
N ALA A 269 -19.89 -4.35 11.96
CA ALA A 269 -20.38 -5.05 10.78
C ALA A 269 -19.54 -6.30 10.48
N VAL A 270 -18.23 -6.28 10.70
CA VAL A 270 -17.36 -7.46 10.61
C VAL A 270 -17.83 -8.55 11.57
N ALA A 271 -18.00 -8.20 12.85
CA ALA A 271 -18.44 -9.15 13.88
C ALA A 271 -19.81 -9.77 13.55
N GLN A 272 -20.78 -8.95 13.11
CA GLN A 272 -22.11 -9.42 12.72
C GLN A 272 -22.06 -10.35 11.50
N HIS A 273 -21.27 -10.00 10.47
CA HIS A 273 -21.12 -10.83 9.27
C HIS A 273 -20.51 -12.20 9.62
N LEU A 274 -19.41 -12.21 10.40
CA LEU A 274 -18.74 -13.45 10.80
C LEU A 274 -19.60 -14.31 11.73
N GLN A 275 -20.36 -13.71 12.64
CA GLN A 275 -21.33 -14.45 13.46
C GLN A 275 -22.40 -15.12 12.59
N LYS A 276 -22.97 -14.37 11.62
CA LYS A 276 -24.04 -14.86 10.75
C LYS A 276 -23.57 -15.95 9.78
N THR A 277 -22.40 -15.76 9.17
CA THR A 277 -21.94 -16.63 8.05
C THR A 277 -21.07 -17.78 8.52
N ARG A 278 -20.38 -17.64 9.67
CA ARG A 278 -19.38 -18.61 10.14
C ARG A 278 -19.56 -19.02 11.60
N GLY A 279 -20.54 -18.47 12.31
CA GLY A 279 -20.81 -18.78 13.73
C GLY A 279 -19.71 -18.31 14.68
N LEU A 280 -18.84 -17.38 14.25
CA LEU A 280 -17.73 -16.90 15.07
C LEU A 280 -18.22 -15.88 16.08
N ALA A 281 -17.89 -16.09 17.35
CA ALA A 281 -18.17 -15.13 18.42
C ALA A 281 -17.22 -13.91 18.30
N SER A 282 -17.64 -12.78 18.87
CA SER A 282 -16.81 -11.59 18.99
C SER A 282 -16.67 -11.15 20.45
N VAL A 283 -15.60 -10.42 20.74
CA VAL A 283 -15.34 -9.79 22.03
C VAL A 283 -15.03 -8.31 21.85
N GLU A 284 -15.71 -7.46 22.62
CA GLU A 284 -15.46 -6.01 22.61
C GLU A 284 -14.11 -5.69 23.23
N ILE A 285 -13.32 -4.88 22.50
CA ILE A 285 -12.03 -4.37 22.98
C ILE A 285 -12.06 -2.86 22.91
N PRO A 286 -12.17 -2.19 24.06
CA PRO A 286 -12.10 -0.73 24.12
C PRO A 286 -10.71 -0.22 23.73
N SER A 287 -10.66 0.89 22.98
CA SER A 287 -9.40 1.55 22.61
C SER A 287 -9.50 3.08 22.72
N GLY A 288 -8.35 3.74 22.61
CA GLY A 288 -8.24 5.18 22.45
C GLY A 288 -8.21 5.65 20.98
N TYR A 289 -8.43 4.76 20.03
CA TYR A 289 -8.39 5.07 18.60
C TYR A 289 -9.65 5.80 18.13
N HIS A 290 -9.59 6.43 16.97
CA HIS A 290 -10.67 7.23 16.41
C HIS A 290 -11.11 6.67 15.06
N SER A 291 -12.42 6.50 14.92
CA SER A 291 -13.04 6.14 13.64
C SER A 291 -12.81 7.23 12.60
N ASN A 292 -12.47 6.83 11.38
CA ASN A 292 -12.32 7.73 10.26
C ASN A 292 -12.64 7.03 8.93
N TRP A 293 -12.73 7.81 7.86
CA TRP A 293 -12.85 7.28 6.50
C TRP A 293 -12.12 8.17 5.52
N MET A 294 -11.55 7.57 4.49
CA MET A 294 -10.90 8.27 3.39
C MET A 294 -11.87 8.42 2.22
N ALA A 295 -11.94 9.62 1.65
CA ALA A 295 -12.66 9.87 0.42
C ALA A 295 -11.80 9.49 -0.78
N ASN A 296 -12.33 8.65 -1.67
CA ASN A 296 -11.69 8.20 -2.91
C ASN A 296 -12.31 8.83 -4.17
N THR A 297 -13.15 9.85 -3.98
CA THR A 297 -13.92 10.52 -5.07
C THR A 297 -12.98 11.04 -6.16
N LYS A 298 -11.88 11.67 -5.77
CA LYS A 298 -10.90 12.21 -6.73
C LYS A 298 -10.32 11.13 -7.63
N ALA A 299 -9.95 9.96 -7.07
CA ALA A 299 -9.46 8.85 -7.87
C ALA A 299 -10.52 8.33 -8.85
N LYS A 300 -11.77 8.25 -8.43
CA LYS A 300 -12.90 7.87 -9.30
C LYS A 300 -13.07 8.82 -10.47
N ASP A 301 -13.04 10.12 -10.20
CA ASP A 301 -13.32 11.16 -11.19
C ASP A 301 -12.16 11.38 -12.17
N PHE A 302 -10.93 11.33 -11.67
CA PHE A 302 -9.73 11.60 -12.47
C PHE A 302 -9.23 10.38 -13.22
N LEU A 303 -9.20 9.22 -12.56
CA LEU A 303 -8.64 8.00 -13.14
C LEU A 303 -9.69 7.09 -13.77
N GLY A 304 -10.99 7.35 -13.52
CA GLY A 304 -12.06 6.43 -13.91
C GLY A 304 -12.02 5.09 -13.15
N TRP A 305 -11.24 5.05 -12.06
CA TRP A 305 -11.07 3.87 -11.22
C TRP A 305 -12.23 3.71 -10.23
N ARG A 306 -12.54 2.45 -9.88
CA ARG A 306 -13.48 2.14 -8.79
C ARG A 306 -13.03 0.87 -8.07
N PRO A 307 -13.10 0.82 -6.73
CA PRO A 307 -12.81 -0.39 -5.98
C PRO A 307 -13.83 -1.49 -6.31
N GLN A 308 -13.38 -2.72 -6.35
CA GLN A 308 -14.21 -3.91 -6.60
C GLN A 308 -14.48 -4.69 -5.31
N PHE A 309 -13.76 -4.36 -4.23
CA PHE A 309 -13.96 -4.95 -2.92
C PHE A 309 -14.78 -4.02 -2.04
N ASP A 310 -15.82 -4.59 -1.46
CA ASP A 310 -16.55 -4.07 -0.31
C ASP A 310 -16.21 -4.89 0.94
N LEU A 311 -16.83 -4.56 2.08
CA LEU A 311 -16.60 -5.26 3.34
C LEU A 311 -16.89 -6.76 3.24
N THR A 312 -18.03 -7.12 2.68
CA THR A 312 -18.47 -8.54 2.56
C THR A 312 -17.47 -9.33 1.73
N LYS A 313 -17.13 -8.83 0.56
CA LYS A 313 -16.17 -9.48 -0.34
C LYS A 313 -14.78 -9.58 0.27
N LEU A 314 -14.34 -8.56 1.03
CA LEU A 314 -13.06 -8.57 1.71
C LEU A 314 -13.00 -9.68 2.79
N ILE A 315 -14.06 -9.80 3.59
CA ILE A 315 -14.16 -10.84 4.62
C ILE A 315 -14.21 -12.23 3.98
N ASP A 316 -15.15 -12.44 3.07
CA ASP A 316 -15.40 -13.77 2.51
C ASP A 316 -14.18 -14.26 1.72
N ALA A 317 -13.55 -13.40 0.89
CA ALA A 317 -12.35 -13.75 0.18
C ALA A 317 -11.21 -14.18 1.12
N ALA A 318 -11.03 -13.48 2.25
CA ALA A 318 -9.98 -13.80 3.21
C ALA A 318 -10.23 -15.08 4.01
N TYR A 319 -11.48 -15.36 4.37
CA TYR A 319 -11.84 -16.56 5.12
C TYR A 319 -11.94 -17.81 4.27
N ASP A 320 -12.28 -17.66 2.98
CA ASP A 320 -12.39 -18.78 2.04
C ASP A 320 -11.07 -19.10 1.33
N TYR A 321 -10.05 -18.21 1.47
CA TYR A 321 -8.75 -18.41 0.86
C TYR A 321 -8.06 -19.65 1.43
N LYS A 322 -7.65 -20.56 0.52
CA LYS A 322 -6.87 -21.76 0.87
C LYS A 322 -5.45 -21.60 0.36
N ARG A 323 -4.49 -21.54 1.28
CA ARG A 323 -3.07 -21.44 0.92
C ARG A 323 -2.58 -22.75 0.32
N ALA A 324 -1.82 -22.63 -0.78
CA ALA A 324 -1.06 -23.73 -1.30
C ALA A 324 0.17 -24.03 -0.40
N ALA A 325 0.69 -25.24 -0.45
CA ALA A 325 1.81 -25.64 0.39
C ALA A 325 3.10 -24.85 0.12
N ASP A 326 3.26 -24.35 -1.11
CA ASP A 326 4.39 -23.53 -1.55
C ASP A 326 4.16 -22.01 -1.36
N ASP A 327 3.03 -21.61 -0.79
CA ASP A 327 2.69 -20.23 -0.45
C ASP A 327 2.54 -20.06 1.08
N PRO A 328 3.61 -20.20 1.87
CA PRO A 328 3.52 -20.06 3.32
C PRO A 328 3.13 -18.63 3.69
N ARG A 329 2.30 -18.51 4.74
CA ARG A 329 1.93 -17.20 5.26
C ARG A 329 3.15 -16.45 5.77
N LYS A 330 3.24 -15.17 5.40
CA LYS A 330 4.24 -14.24 5.91
C LYS A 330 3.55 -13.23 6.82
N VAL A 331 3.91 -13.24 8.09
CA VAL A 331 3.39 -12.29 9.09
C VAL A 331 4.00 -10.90 8.87
N TRP A 332 5.28 -10.87 8.48
CA TRP A 332 5.99 -9.65 8.10
C TRP A 332 6.61 -9.81 6.70
N TYR A 333 6.60 -8.72 5.95
CA TYR A 333 7.36 -8.62 4.72
C TYR A 333 8.67 -7.90 5.06
N PRO A 334 9.77 -8.64 5.29
CA PRO A 334 11.05 -7.98 5.44
C PRO A 334 11.36 -7.23 4.16
N GLY A 335 11.74 -5.99 4.31
CA GLY A 335 12.08 -5.10 3.21
C GLY A 335 13.20 -5.61 2.34
#